data_a99d009612c3cb78a24b28ff769e7a25
#
_entry.id   a99d009612c3cb78a24b28ff769e7a25
#
_cell.length_a   1.000
_cell.length_b   1.000
_cell.length_c   1.000
_cell.angle_alpha   90.00
_cell.angle_beta   90.00
_cell.angle_gamma   90.00
#
_symmetry.space_group_name_H-M   'P 1'
#
loop_
_entity.id
_entity.type
_entity.pdbx_description
1 polymer ?
#
loop_
_entity_poly.entity_id
_entity_poly.type
_entity_poly.pdbx_seq_one_letter_code
_entity_poly.pdbx_strand_id
1 'polypeptide(L)'
;CYLVKMKSFKEFKNINELQTKISVFHLSGALLLPRTQLPLNIFENRYLEMVDDAMSNNRLIAMIQSNKDEGNELYKTGCLGKITSYSEVSNSRMLITLSGVCRFNIGQELEVVTPYRQFQVNYEKFSSDLIKGCGEEEVEREKLVESLKKYLEHNNLTIDWDAINNSSTELLVNSLCILSPYKPREKQALLEAETLSKRSEMLIAMTEMSMTSGPSTEQIQ
;
A
#
# COMPACT_ATOMS: atom_id res chain seq x y z
N CYS A 1 12.99 -25.65 -0.07
CA CYS A 1 12.29 -24.39 0.20
C CYS A 1 12.40 -24.10 1.70
N TYR A 2 13.34 -23.23 2.12
CA TYR A 2 13.51 -22.87 3.53
C TYR A 2 12.62 -21.68 3.84
N LEU A 3 11.45 -21.93 4.43
CA LEU A 3 10.65 -20.91 5.11
C LEU A 3 11.36 -20.55 6.42
N VAL A 4 12.14 -19.49 6.41
CA VAL A 4 12.69 -18.91 7.64
C VAL A 4 11.54 -18.29 8.42
N LYS A 5 11.07 -18.97 9.46
CA LYS A 5 10.11 -18.43 10.44
C LYS A 5 10.78 -17.25 11.15
N MET A 6 10.44 -16.03 10.73
CA MET A 6 11.06 -14.80 11.23
C MET A 6 10.55 -14.47 12.63
N LYS A 7 11.50 -14.09 13.53
CA LYS A 7 11.20 -13.62 14.90
C LYS A 7 10.21 -12.47 14.90
N SER A 8 9.40 -12.37 15.98
CA SER A 8 8.47 -11.28 16.25
C SER A 8 8.99 -9.93 15.77
N PHE A 9 8.24 -9.27 14.89
CA PHE A 9 8.63 -7.97 14.34
C PHE A 9 8.50 -6.89 15.41
N LYS A 10 9.54 -6.06 15.56
CA LYS A 10 9.44 -4.84 16.36
C LYS A 10 8.38 -3.94 15.72
N GLU A 11 7.27 -3.70 16.41
CA GLU A 11 6.30 -2.68 16.05
C GLU A 11 6.87 -1.30 16.36
N PHE A 12 6.73 -0.35 15.45
CA PHE A 12 7.09 1.04 15.67
C PHE A 12 5.98 1.72 16.46
N LYS A 13 6.34 2.42 17.53
CA LYS A 13 5.37 3.08 18.43
C LYS A 13 5.21 4.57 18.16
N ASN A 14 6.25 5.19 17.59
CA ASN A 14 6.22 6.59 17.25
C ASN A 14 7.08 6.87 16.01
N ILE A 15 6.85 8.03 15.37
CA ILE A 15 7.53 8.42 14.13
C ILE A 15 9.04 8.62 14.28
N ASN A 16 9.55 8.90 15.49
CA ASN A 16 10.97 9.09 15.73
C ASN A 16 11.77 7.77 15.64
N GLU A 17 11.08 6.64 15.66
CA GLU A 17 11.69 5.33 15.44
C GLU A 17 11.84 5.00 13.96
N LEU A 18 11.23 5.77 13.07
CA LEU A 18 11.24 5.58 11.63
C LEU A 18 12.43 6.31 11.00
N GLN A 19 12.99 5.72 9.96
CA GLN A 19 14.05 6.36 9.19
C GLN A 19 13.46 7.49 8.32
N THR A 20 14.14 8.64 8.32
CA THR A 20 13.79 9.79 7.49
C THR A 20 14.50 9.81 6.14
N LYS A 21 15.51 8.97 5.95
CA LYS A 21 16.17 8.73 4.66
C LYS A 21 15.84 7.31 4.20
N ILE A 22 15.19 7.15 3.08
CA ILE A 22 14.63 5.87 2.68
C ILE A 22 14.80 5.61 1.19
N SER A 23 15.07 4.35 0.84
CA SER A 23 15.07 3.85 -0.54
C SER A 23 13.66 3.75 -1.07
N VAL A 24 13.43 4.21 -2.29
CA VAL A 24 12.10 4.32 -2.88
C VAL A 24 11.93 3.32 -4.03
N PHE A 25 10.96 2.43 -3.87
CA PHE A 25 10.41 1.60 -4.93
C PHE A 25 9.18 2.30 -5.52
N HIS A 26 9.26 2.66 -6.79
CA HIS A 26 8.12 3.32 -7.45
C HIS A 26 7.43 2.38 -8.44
N LEU A 27 6.11 2.27 -8.31
CA LEU A 27 5.29 1.43 -9.18
C LEU A 27 3.91 2.06 -9.37
N SER A 28 3.54 2.35 -10.61
CA SER A 28 2.21 2.89 -10.92
C SER A 28 1.13 1.84 -10.73
N GLY A 29 0.04 2.22 -10.08
CA GLY A 29 -1.12 1.35 -9.83
C GLY A 29 -0.99 0.40 -8.64
N ALA A 30 0.20 0.29 -8.04
CA ALA A 30 0.37 -0.45 -6.79
C ALA A 30 0.15 0.46 -5.58
N LEU A 31 -0.58 -0.03 -4.59
CA LEU A 31 -0.93 0.68 -3.38
C LEU A 31 -0.48 -0.11 -2.16
N LEU A 32 0.17 0.55 -1.22
CA LEU A 32 0.47 0.02 0.10
C LEU A 32 -0.14 0.93 1.15
N LEU A 33 -0.85 0.36 2.10
CA LEU A 33 -1.48 1.04 3.24
C LEU A 33 -1.02 0.42 4.56
N PRO A 34 -1.07 1.13 5.68
CA PRO A 34 -0.70 0.58 6.98
C PRO A 34 -1.38 -0.77 7.26
N ARG A 35 -0.62 -1.73 7.79
CA ARG A 35 -1.05 -3.10 8.14
C ARG A 35 -1.53 -3.99 7.00
N THR A 36 -1.49 -3.50 5.77
CA THR A 36 -1.76 -4.34 4.59
C THR A 36 -0.48 -5.00 4.07
N GLN A 37 -0.64 -5.97 3.18
CA GLN A 37 0.46 -6.69 2.56
C GLN A 37 0.44 -6.49 1.05
N LEU A 38 1.61 -6.25 0.47
CA LEU A 38 1.81 -6.13 -0.96
C LEU A 38 2.89 -7.13 -1.40
N PRO A 39 2.53 -8.21 -2.10
CA PRO A 39 3.49 -9.09 -2.73
C PRO A 39 4.10 -8.42 -3.97
N LEU A 40 5.42 -8.49 -4.11
CA LEU A 40 6.16 -7.92 -5.22
C LEU A 40 7.11 -8.95 -5.81
N ASN A 41 7.19 -8.97 -7.14
CA ASN A 41 8.17 -9.73 -7.91
C ASN A 41 9.25 -8.76 -8.39
N ILE A 42 10.44 -8.86 -7.83
CA ILE A 42 11.57 -7.98 -8.10
C ILE A 42 12.50 -8.65 -9.11
N PHE A 43 12.76 -7.99 -10.23
CA PHE A 43 13.61 -8.50 -11.32
C PHE A 43 14.53 -7.42 -11.95
N GLU A 44 14.31 -6.13 -11.69
CA GLU A 44 15.19 -5.06 -12.13
C GLU A 44 16.42 -5.00 -11.23
N ASN A 45 17.64 -4.97 -11.80
CA ASN A 45 18.90 -5.00 -11.04
C ASN A 45 18.97 -3.93 -9.95
N ARG A 46 18.53 -2.70 -10.24
CA ARG A 46 18.50 -1.61 -9.23
C ARG A 46 17.64 -1.94 -8.02
N TYR A 47 16.54 -2.68 -8.21
CA TYR A 47 15.66 -3.05 -7.11
C TYR A 47 16.09 -4.34 -6.42
N LEU A 48 16.79 -5.25 -7.12
CA LEU A 48 17.45 -6.39 -6.48
C LEU A 48 18.50 -5.90 -5.46
N GLU A 49 19.36 -4.96 -5.86
CA GLU A 49 20.35 -4.34 -4.98
C GLU A 49 19.68 -3.59 -3.81
N MET A 50 18.59 -2.84 -4.07
CA MET A 50 17.82 -2.17 -3.01
C MET A 50 17.27 -3.15 -1.97
N VAL A 51 16.77 -4.31 -2.41
CA VAL A 51 16.24 -5.34 -1.50
C VAL A 51 17.37 -5.97 -0.69
N ASP A 52 18.52 -6.27 -1.30
CA ASP A 52 19.70 -6.82 -0.61
C ASP A 52 20.20 -5.86 0.46
N ASP A 53 20.29 -4.57 0.13
CA ASP A 53 20.66 -3.52 1.09
C ASP A 53 19.64 -3.39 2.23
N ALA A 54 18.36 -3.42 1.91
CA ALA A 54 17.32 -3.37 2.92
C ALA A 54 17.36 -4.61 3.83
N MET A 55 17.56 -5.80 3.27
CA MET A 55 17.65 -7.06 4.04
C MET A 55 18.87 -7.08 4.98
N SER A 56 19.97 -6.46 4.57
CA SER A 56 21.19 -6.34 5.37
C SER A 56 21.06 -5.31 6.52
N ASN A 57 20.04 -4.44 6.46
CA ASN A 57 19.80 -3.38 7.44
C ASN A 57 18.50 -3.63 8.24
N ASN A 58 17.50 -2.81 8.01
CA ASN A 58 16.25 -2.77 8.79
C ASN A 58 15.03 -3.31 8.07
N ARG A 59 15.18 -3.75 6.81
CA ARG A 59 14.14 -4.29 5.95
C ARG A 59 13.04 -3.29 5.58
N LEU A 60 13.35 -2.00 5.55
CA LEU A 60 12.41 -0.94 5.22
C LEU A 60 12.63 -0.45 3.79
N ILE A 61 11.54 -0.36 3.04
CA ILE A 61 11.48 0.20 1.68
C ILE A 61 10.26 1.10 1.60
N ALA A 62 10.40 2.28 1.00
CA ALA A 62 9.26 3.14 0.70
C ALA A 62 8.60 2.73 -0.61
N MET A 63 7.28 2.56 -0.57
CA MET A 63 6.46 2.35 -1.76
C MET A 63 5.77 3.65 -2.14
N ILE A 64 5.91 4.07 -3.42
CA ILE A 64 5.28 5.29 -3.94
C ILE A 64 4.81 5.07 -5.38
N GLN A 65 3.75 5.74 -5.78
CA GLN A 65 3.30 5.70 -7.17
C GLN A 65 4.03 6.75 -8.03
N SER A 66 4.24 6.43 -9.29
CA SER A 66 4.62 7.40 -10.32
C SER A 66 3.39 7.88 -11.08
N ASN A 67 3.32 9.18 -11.33
CA ASN A 67 2.29 9.80 -12.15
C ASN A 67 2.73 9.77 -13.63
N LYS A 68 2.16 8.83 -14.39
CA LYS A 68 2.48 8.70 -15.83
C LYS A 68 2.01 9.88 -16.65
N ASP A 69 0.96 10.56 -16.20
CA ASP A 69 0.37 11.71 -16.89
C ASP A 69 1.25 12.96 -16.76
N GLU A 70 2.12 13.00 -15.74
CA GLU A 70 3.07 14.07 -15.44
C GLU A 70 4.54 13.62 -15.64
N GLY A 71 4.84 12.93 -16.72
CA GLY A 71 6.22 12.58 -17.09
C GLY A 71 6.89 11.56 -16.15
N ASN A 72 6.15 10.70 -15.48
CA ASN A 72 6.61 9.76 -14.47
C ASN A 72 7.18 10.40 -13.19
N GLU A 73 6.79 11.62 -12.87
CA GLU A 73 7.08 12.21 -11.58
C GLU A 73 6.47 11.37 -10.45
N LEU A 74 7.07 11.41 -9.27
CA LEU A 74 6.54 10.70 -8.11
C LEU A 74 5.41 11.52 -7.48
N TYR A 75 4.36 10.83 -7.03
CA TYR A 75 3.38 11.46 -6.15
C TYR A 75 4.04 11.90 -4.84
N LYS A 76 3.38 12.80 -4.10
CA LYS A 76 3.95 13.35 -2.86
C LYS A 76 3.79 12.42 -1.66
N THR A 77 2.78 11.56 -1.69
CA THR A 77 2.47 10.64 -0.59
C THR A 77 2.75 9.19 -0.99
N GLY A 78 3.49 8.49 -0.15
CA GLY A 78 3.75 7.06 -0.24
C GLY A 78 3.51 6.35 1.08
N CYS A 79 3.87 5.07 1.16
CA CYS A 79 3.81 4.28 2.39
C CYS A 79 5.13 3.54 2.61
N LEU A 80 5.65 3.65 3.82
CA LEU A 80 6.78 2.86 4.29
C LEU A 80 6.34 1.42 4.45
N GLY A 81 7.05 0.50 3.83
CA GLY A 81 6.83 -0.93 3.92
C GLY A 81 8.00 -1.63 4.60
N LYS A 82 7.70 -2.69 5.35
CA LYS A 82 8.70 -3.59 5.91
C LYS A 82 8.66 -4.92 5.17
N ILE A 83 9.82 -5.42 4.74
CA ILE A 83 9.93 -6.75 4.12
C ILE A 83 9.64 -7.80 5.19
N THR A 84 8.53 -8.50 5.04
CA THR A 84 8.05 -9.55 5.97
C THR A 84 8.20 -10.96 5.42
N SER A 85 8.35 -11.10 4.11
CA SER A 85 8.68 -12.36 3.44
C SER A 85 9.68 -12.08 2.32
N TYR A 86 10.59 -13.03 2.12
CA TYR A 86 11.63 -12.98 1.11
C TYR A 86 11.90 -14.38 0.58
N SER A 87 11.97 -14.53 -0.73
CA SER A 87 12.34 -15.79 -1.39
C SER A 87 13.05 -15.50 -2.71
N GLU A 88 14.21 -16.07 -2.90
CA GLU A 88 14.87 -16.10 -4.21
C GLU A 88 14.24 -17.20 -5.07
N VAL A 89 13.79 -16.82 -6.27
CA VAL A 89 13.18 -17.76 -7.23
C VAL A 89 14.22 -18.21 -8.26
N SER A 90 15.14 -17.32 -8.62
CA SER A 90 16.26 -17.55 -9.52
C SER A 90 17.30 -16.44 -9.33
N ASN A 91 18.47 -16.57 -9.96
CA ASN A 91 19.57 -15.59 -9.86
C ASN A 91 19.22 -14.15 -10.25
N SER A 92 18.04 -13.90 -10.78
CA SER A 92 17.60 -12.56 -11.23
C SER A 92 16.17 -12.24 -10.82
N ARG A 93 15.59 -12.97 -9.85
CA ARG A 93 14.22 -12.74 -9.39
C ARG A 93 14.06 -13.03 -7.91
N MET A 94 13.47 -12.06 -7.21
CA MET A 94 13.11 -12.16 -5.81
C MET A 94 11.61 -11.93 -5.62
N LEU A 95 10.96 -12.77 -4.83
CA LEU A 95 9.61 -12.52 -4.34
C LEU A 95 9.71 -11.98 -2.93
N ILE A 96 9.17 -10.80 -2.71
CA ILE A 96 9.07 -10.20 -1.38
C ILE A 96 7.63 -9.87 -1.03
N THR A 97 7.33 -9.76 0.25
CA THR A 97 6.09 -9.17 0.73
C THR A 97 6.43 -7.95 1.58
N LEU A 98 5.88 -6.80 1.20
CA LEU A 98 5.92 -5.60 2.02
C LEU A 98 4.69 -5.53 2.91
N SER A 99 4.89 -5.35 4.21
CA SER A 99 3.83 -5.00 5.15
C SER A 99 3.87 -3.50 5.41
N GLY A 100 2.76 -2.79 5.17
CA GLY A 100 2.66 -1.36 5.35
C GLY A 100 2.82 -0.95 6.81
N VAL A 101 3.61 0.11 7.04
CA VAL A 101 3.95 0.62 8.37
C VAL A 101 3.29 1.97 8.60
N CYS A 102 3.65 2.98 7.82
CA CYS A 102 3.19 4.36 7.99
C CYS A 102 3.27 5.09 6.66
N ARG A 103 2.29 5.91 6.34
CA ARG A 103 2.35 6.82 5.20
C ARG A 103 3.37 7.92 5.46
N PHE A 104 3.90 8.49 4.40
CA PHE A 104 4.85 9.60 4.47
C PHE A 104 4.62 10.59 3.35
N ASN A 105 5.12 11.81 3.53
CA ASN A 105 5.31 12.76 2.45
C ASN A 105 6.77 12.72 2.00
N ILE A 106 6.98 12.64 0.66
CA ILE A 106 8.29 12.69 0.06
C ILE A 106 8.83 14.11 0.08
N GLY A 107 10.10 14.24 0.42
CA GLY A 107 10.84 15.50 0.42
C GLY A 107 11.90 15.54 -0.68
N GLN A 108 13.08 16.03 -0.33
CA GLN A 108 14.20 16.17 -1.26
C GLN A 108 14.78 14.80 -1.66
N GLU A 109 15.04 14.63 -2.94
CA GLU A 109 15.83 13.51 -3.45
C GLU A 109 17.28 13.65 -3.02
N LEU A 110 17.89 12.57 -2.59
CA LEU A 110 19.26 12.52 -2.13
C LEU A 110 20.20 12.20 -3.29
N GLU A 111 21.33 12.87 -3.34
CA GLU A 111 22.42 12.49 -4.21
C GLU A 111 23.13 11.25 -3.64
N VAL A 112 22.99 10.12 -4.34
CA VAL A 112 23.50 8.82 -3.91
C VAL A 112 24.20 8.11 -5.06
N VAL A 113 25.11 7.18 -4.73
CA VAL A 113 25.80 6.34 -5.71
C VAL A 113 25.08 5.02 -6.02
N THR A 114 24.03 4.71 -5.24
CA THR A 114 23.22 3.50 -5.44
C THR A 114 22.41 3.59 -6.72
N PRO A 115 22.11 2.48 -7.43
CA PRO A 115 21.36 2.50 -8.68
C PRO A 115 19.86 2.76 -8.48
N TYR A 116 19.39 2.90 -7.24
CA TYR A 116 18.02 3.20 -6.86
C TYR A 116 17.93 4.55 -6.15
N ARG A 117 16.78 5.18 -6.25
CA ARG A 117 16.50 6.51 -5.72
C ARG A 117 16.31 6.47 -4.20
N GLN A 118 16.80 7.50 -3.52
CA GLN A 118 16.61 7.69 -2.08
C GLN A 118 16.09 9.11 -1.82
N PHE A 119 15.25 9.25 -0.81
CA PHE A 119 14.61 10.53 -0.47
C PHE A 119 14.62 10.79 1.02
N GLN A 120 14.63 12.07 1.36
CA GLN A 120 14.20 12.51 2.67
C GLN A 120 12.68 12.42 2.74
N VAL A 121 12.12 11.90 3.84
CA VAL A 121 10.67 11.74 4.03
C VAL A 121 10.23 12.28 5.39
N ASN A 122 8.94 12.65 5.48
CA ASN A 122 8.31 13.15 6.70
C ASN A 122 7.03 12.36 7.01
N TYR A 123 6.85 11.94 8.26
CA TYR A 123 5.72 11.12 8.74
C TYR A 123 4.70 11.90 9.58
N GLU A 124 4.96 13.16 9.92
CA GLU A 124 4.17 13.94 10.89
C GLU A 124 2.68 13.94 10.58
N LYS A 125 2.31 14.17 9.32
CA LYS A 125 0.91 14.16 8.87
C LYS A 125 0.20 12.83 9.12
N PHE A 126 0.93 11.74 9.17
CA PHE A 126 0.41 10.37 9.22
C PHE A 126 0.83 9.61 10.48
N SER A 127 1.21 10.30 11.53
CA SER A 127 1.66 9.70 12.80
C SER A 127 0.64 8.75 13.42
N SER A 128 -0.65 9.01 13.21
CA SER A 128 -1.76 8.15 13.63
C SER A 128 -1.76 6.77 12.97
N ASP A 129 -1.10 6.60 11.82
CA ASP A 129 -0.97 5.30 11.16
C ASP A 129 -0.24 4.27 12.03
N LEU A 130 0.58 4.70 13.00
CA LEU A 130 1.26 3.81 13.94
C LEU A 130 0.35 3.30 15.06
N ILE A 131 -0.83 3.89 15.24
CA ILE A 131 -1.81 3.49 16.24
C ILE A 131 -2.81 2.54 15.57
N LYS A 132 -2.79 1.27 15.96
CA LYS A 132 -3.69 0.26 15.41
C LYS A 132 -5.15 0.60 15.71
N GLY A 133 -5.99 0.57 14.68
CA GLY A 133 -7.43 0.83 14.78
C GLY A 133 -7.79 2.31 15.00
N CYS A 134 -6.84 3.23 14.83
CA CYS A 134 -7.11 4.67 14.98
C CYS A 134 -8.19 5.12 14.00
N GLY A 135 -9.29 5.69 14.51
CA GLY A 135 -10.43 6.19 13.74
C GLY A 135 -11.39 5.11 13.23
N GLU A 136 -11.29 3.87 13.71
CA GLU A 136 -12.25 2.81 13.33
C GLU A 136 -13.67 3.14 13.78
N GLU A 137 -13.84 3.78 14.92
CA GLU A 137 -15.12 4.20 15.51
C GLU A 137 -15.85 5.27 14.69
N GLU A 138 -15.11 6.01 13.85
CA GLU A 138 -15.69 7.04 12.97
C GLU A 138 -16.16 6.46 11.62
N VAL A 139 -15.86 5.20 11.32
CA VAL A 139 -16.21 4.55 10.05
C VAL A 139 -17.60 3.93 10.11
N GLU A 140 -18.45 4.29 9.17
CA GLU A 140 -19.77 3.65 8.97
C GLU A 140 -19.59 2.25 8.33
N ARG A 141 -19.14 1.28 9.15
CA ARG A 141 -18.81 -0.08 8.67
C ARG A 141 -19.96 -0.77 7.96
N GLU A 142 -21.19 -0.66 8.48
CA GLU A 142 -22.38 -1.27 7.87
C GLU A 142 -22.60 -0.75 6.45
N LYS A 143 -22.43 0.56 6.24
CA LYS A 143 -22.58 1.21 4.93
C LYS A 143 -21.51 0.74 3.95
N LEU A 144 -20.26 0.57 4.42
CA LEU A 144 -19.18 0.02 3.61
C LEU A 144 -19.49 -1.42 3.17
N VAL A 145 -19.95 -2.27 4.10
CA VAL A 145 -20.30 -3.67 3.82
C VAL A 145 -21.49 -3.77 2.87
N GLU A 146 -22.49 -2.90 3.03
CA GLU A 146 -23.64 -2.82 2.12
C GLU A 146 -23.21 -2.43 0.70
N SER A 147 -22.37 -1.40 0.55
CA SER A 147 -21.81 -0.99 -0.73
C SER A 147 -21.01 -2.12 -1.39
N LEU A 148 -20.19 -2.85 -0.61
CA LEU A 148 -19.46 -4.01 -1.08
C LEU A 148 -20.39 -5.13 -1.58
N LYS A 149 -21.47 -5.42 -0.85
CA LYS A 149 -22.48 -6.42 -1.28
C LYS A 149 -23.07 -6.07 -2.64
N LYS A 150 -23.54 -4.84 -2.81
CA LYS A 150 -24.10 -4.35 -4.08
C LYS A 150 -23.10 -4.47 -5.23
N TYR A 151 -21.82 -4.13 -4.98
CA TYR A 151 -20.77 -4.24 -5.98
C TYR A 151 -20.50 -5.69 -6.40
N LEU A 152 -20.45 -6.60 -5.44
CA LEU A 152 -20.22 -8.02 -5.71
C LEU A 152 -21.39 -8.63 -6.49
N GLU A 153 -22.64 -8.33 -6.10
CA GLU A 153 -23.84 -8.76 -6.82
C GLU A 153 -23.86 -8.22 -8.26
N HIS A 154 -23.57 -6.92 -8.45
CA HIS A 154 -23.52 -6.29 -9.76
C HIS A 154 -22.49 -6.94 -10.70
N ASN A 155 -21.34 -7.35 -10.17
CA ASN A 155 -20.25 -7.94 -10.95
C ASN A 155 -20.25 -9.48 -10.95
N ASN A 156 -21.24 -10.15 -10.36
CA ASN A 156 -21.30 -11.59 -10.17
C ASN A 156 -20.07 -12.17 -9.47
N LEU A 157 -19.56 -11.49 -8.46
CA LEU A 157 -18.41 -11.89 -7.66
C LEU A 157 -18.87 -12.46 -6.32
N THR A 158 -18.04 -13.34 -5.76
CA THR A 158 -18.24 -13.90 -4.41
C THR A 158 -17.06 -13.62 -3.52
N ILE A 159 -17.29 -13.54 -2.22
CA ILE A 159 -16.26 -13.30 -1.22
C ILE A 159 -16.53 -14.14 0.03
N ASP A 160 -15.52 -14.39 0.82
CA ASP A 160 -15.62 -15.01 2.13
C ASP A 160 -16.16 -14.00 3.16
N TRP A 161 -17.47 -14.08 3.45
CA TRP A 161 -18.13 -13.20 4.40
C TRP A 161 -17.66 -13.39 5.83
N ASP A 162 -17.21 -14.60 6.22
CA ASP A 162 -16.68 -14.84 7.56
C ASP A 162 -15.35 -14.11 7.73
N ALA A 163 -14.49 -14.09 6.70
CA ALA A 163 -13.27 -13.29 6.72
C ALA A 163 -13.57 -11.78 6.84
N ILE A 164 -14.58 -11.27 6.12
CA ILE A 164 -15.00 -9.86 6.20
C ILE A 164 -15.51 -9.54 7.62
N ASN A 165 -16.42 -10.35 8.16
CA ASN A 165 -17.03 -10.10 9.45
C ASN A 165 -16.02 -10.15 10.61
N ASN A 166 -14.99 -11.01 10.51
CA ASN A 166 -13.96 -11.17 11.53
C ASN A 166 -12.78 -10.18 11.37
N SER A 167 -12.71 -9.42 10.26
CA SER A 167 -11.66 -8.43 10.07
C SER A 167 -11.93 -7.15 10.85
N SER A 168 -10.86 -6.46 11.30
CA SER A 168 -11.00 -5.11 11.84
C SER A 168 -11.46 -4.14 10.73
N THR A 169 -12.09 -3.03 11.12
CA THR A 169 -12.59 -2.03 10.17
C THR A 169 -11.44 -1.41 9.38
N GLU A 170 -10.31 -1.12 10.02
CA GLU A 170 -9.13 -0.60 9.35
C GLU A 170 -8.59 -1.57 8.29
N LEU A 171 -8.46 -2.85 8.63
CA LEU A 171 -7.97 -3.85 7.69
C LEU A 171 -8.93 -4.01 6.51
N LEU A 172 -10.25 -3.99 6.76
CA LEU A 172 -11.26 -4.08 5.70
C LEU A 172 -11.15 -2.90 4.73
N VAL A 173 -11.20 -1.65 5.23
CA VAL A 173 -11.08 -0.44 4.40
C VAL A 173 -9.82 -0.47 3.57
N ASN A 174 -8.67 -0.72 4.21
CA ASN A 174 -7.37 -0.67 3.56
C ASN A 174 -7.21 -1.80 2.52
N SER A 175 -7.70 -3.01 2.81
CA SER A 175 -7.65 -4.13 1.86
C SER A 175 -8.54 -3.88 0.64
N LEU A 176 -9.74 -3.35 0.82
CA LEU A 176 -10.63 -3.01 -0.29
C LEU A 176 -10.04 -1.93 -1.20
N CYS A 177 -9.34 -0.92 -0.64
CA CYS A 177 -8.62 0.08 -1.44
C CYS A 177 -7.56 -0.55 -2.36
N ILE A 178 -6.85 -1.59 -1.89
CA ILE A 178 -5.80 -2.26 -2.64
C ILE A 178 -6.38 -3.17 -3.72
N LEU A 179 -7.38 -3.97 -3.35
CA LEU A 179 -7.97 -5.01 -4.21
C LEU A 179 -8.87 -4.45 -5.30
N SER A 180 -9.47 -3.28 -5.07
CA SER A 180 -10.36 -2.66 -6.05
C SER A 180 -9.64 -2.29 -7.34
N PRO A 181 -10.27 -2.48 -8.52
CA PRO A 181 -9.68 -2.26 -9.83
C PRO A 181 -9.66 -0.77 -10.22
N TYR A 182 -9.33 0.08 -9.28
CA TYR A 182 -9.25 1.52 -9.49
C TYR A 182 -8.00 1.93 -10.27
N LYS A 183 -8.11 3.05 -11.00
CA LYS A 183 -6.98 3.65 -11.72
C LYS A 183 -5.92 4.18 -10.73
N PRO A 184 -4.66 4.31 -11.16
CA PRO A 184 -3.58 4.79 -10.27
C PRO A 184 -3.90 6.09 -9.55
N ARG A 185 -4.56 7.04 -10.21
CA ARG A 185 -4.96 8.33 -9.65
C ARG A 185 -6.01 8.19 -8.53
N GLU A 186 -6.97 7.30 -8.72
CA GLU A 186 -8.00 6.98 -7.72
C GLU A 186 -7.38 6.30 -6.49
N LYS A 187 -6.49 5.33 -6.72
CA LYS A 187 -5.72 4.68 -5.66
C LYS A 187 -4.86 5.68 -4.87
N GLN A 188 -4.27 6.65 -5.57
CA GLN A 188 -3.51 7.71 -4.93
C GLN A 188 -4.40 8.58 -4.03
N ALA A 189 -5.59 8.95 -4.48
CA ALA A 189 -6.53 9.71 -3.67
C ALA A 189 -6.94 8.94 -2.39
N LEU A 190 -7.16 7.62 -2.48
CA LEU A 190 -7.43 6.78 -1.31
C LEU A 190 -6.23 6.70 -0.34
N LEU A 191 -4.99 6.68 -0.86
CA LEU A 191 -3.78 6.74 -0.04
C LEU A 191 -3.66 8.07 0.71
N GLU A 192 -4.00 9.18 0.06
CA GLU A 192 -3.88 10.54 0.58
C GLU A 192 -5.02 10.94 1.53
N ALA A 193 -6.09 10.16 1.61
CA ALA A 193 -7.20 10.40 2.53
C ALA A 193 -6.69 10.59 3.97
N GLU A 194 -7.05 11.69 4.61
CA GLU A 194 -6.47 12.10 5.90
C GLU A 194 -6.80 11.13 7.02
N THR A 195 -8.06 10.70 7.11
CA THR A 195 -8.55 9.77 8.13
C THR A 195 -9.05 8.46 7.51
N LEU A 196 -9.22 7.44 8.36
CA LEU A 196 -9.80 6.16 7.96
C LEU A 196 -11.26 6.34 7.50
N SER A 197 -12.03 7.19 8.19
CA SER A 197 -13.41 7.51 7.84
C SER A 197 -13.49 8.16 6.44
N LYS A 198 -12.64 9.16 6.17
CA LYS A 198 -12.58 9.79 4.83
C LYS A 198 -12.21 8.80 3.73
N ARG A 199 -11.27 7.91 4.00
CA ARG A 199 -10.89 6.85 3.05
C ARG A 199 -12.06 5.93 2.75
N SER A 200 -12.82 5.54 3.79
CA SER A 200 -14.02 4.71 3.65
C SER A 200 -15.13 5.41 2.86
N GLU A 201 -15.42 6.68 3.15
CA GLU A 201 -16.38 7.49 2.39
C GLU A 201 -16.02 7.55 0.90
N MET A 202 -14.76 7.84 0.60
CA MET A 202 -14.27 7.90 -0.79
C MET A 202 -14.38 6.53 -1.48
N LEU A 203 -14.03 5.46 -0.77
CA LEU A 203 -14.13 4.09 -1.28
C LEU A 203 -15.57 3.72 -1.62
N ILE A 204 -16.54 4.03 -0.73
CA ILE A 204 -17.98 3.84 -0.98
C ILE A 204 -18.42 4.61 -2.22
N ALA A 205 -18.10 5.91 -2.29
CA ALA A 205 -18.48 6.75 -3.42
C ALA A 205 -17.92 6.24 -4.76
N MET A 206 -16.64 5.85 -4.79
CA MET A 206 -16.00 5.29 -5.99
C MET A 206 -16.65 3.95 -6.39
N THR A 207 -16.99 3.11 -5.42
CA THR A 207 -17.67 1.83 -5.66
C THR A 207 -19.06 2.05 -6.27
N GLU A 208 -19.84 2.99 -5.73
CA GLU A 208 -21.17 3.32 -6.25
C GLU A 208 -21.08 3.93 -7.66
N MET A 209 -20.11 4.81 -7.90
CA MET A 209 -19.88 5.39 -9.25
C MET A 209 -19.50 4.31 -10.27
N SER A 210 -18.70 3.32 -9.89
CA SER A 210 -18.29 2.24 -10.80
C SER A 210 -19.48 1.37 -11.25
N MET A 211 -20.50 1.20 -10.41
CA MET A 211 -21.72 0.46 -10.76
C MET A 211 -22.65 1.25 -11.70
N THR A 212 -22.61 2.59 -11.63
CA THR A 212 -23.47 3.44 -12.49
C THR A 212 -22.84 3.71 -13.86
N SER A 213 -21.52 3.58 -13.98
CA SER A 213 -20.79 3.97 -15.20
C SER A 213 -20.78 2.90 -16.30
N GLY A 214 -21.44 1.76 -16.14
CA GLY A 214 -21.44 0.64 -17.09
C GLY A 214 -20.02 0.03 -17.31
N PRO A 215 -19.89 -1.18 -17.84
CA PRO A 215 -18.59 -1.77 -18.08
C PRO A 215 -17.80 -0.90 -19.08
N SER A 216 -16.74 -0.25 -18.60
CA SER A 216 -15.78 0.43 -19.46
C SER A 216 -15.14 -0.63 -20.37
N THR A 217 -15.50 -0.55 -21.68
CA THR A 217 -14.96 -1.38 -22.76
C THR A 217 -13.50 -0.98 -23.03
N GLU A 218 -12.62 -1.09 -22.06
CA GLU A 218 -11.18 -1.19 -22.30
C GLU A 218 -10.78 -2.64 -22.07
N GLN A 219 -11.06 -3.43 -23.12
CA GLN A 219 -10.54 -4.78 -23.23
C GLN A 219 -9.02 -4.72 -23.30
N ILE A 220 -8.45 -5.55 -22.46
CA ILE A 220 -7.06 -6.01 -22.47
C ILE A 220 -6.65 -6.33 -23.90
N GLN A 221 -5.70 -5.59 -24.45
CA GLN A 221 -4.83 -6.03 -25.55
C GLN A 221 -3.44 -6.28 -25.00
#